data_4dac6839e42673ea13259c5be18f9d0a
#
_entry.id   4dac6839e42673ea13259c5be18f9d0a
#
_cell.length_a   1.000
_cell.length_b   1.000
_cell.length_c   1.000
_cell.angle_alpha   90.00
_cell.angle_beta   90.00
_cell.angle_gamma   90.00
#
_symmetry.space_group_name_H-M   'P 1'
#
loop_
_entity.id
_entity.type
_entity.pdbx_description
1 polymer ?
#
loop_
_entity_poly.entity_id
_entity_poly.type
_entity_poly.pdbx_seq_one_letter_code
_entity_poly.pdbx_strand_id
1 'polypeptide(L)'
;MVNKAKIITVAGKGGVGKTSICASIVRLLVEKYPDKKILAIDADPAVGLSVALGVDVKLTLDDIRMSIVDSVENGETREALELLSEARFRIFDALVEMPGFAFLAIGRPESSGCYCKVNSYLKEVIGLLANSFDYVVIDGEAGIEQIQRRVMEKVTHLLLITDQSKKGAQVISTIKDVADELIAYDRIGCIVNRMGNTCRKRFCLKMKNTARSIWTPSVIR
;
A
#
# COMPACT_ATOMS: atom_id res chain seq x y z
N MET A 1 20.98 -4.58 -16.75
CA MET A 1 19.72 -3.80 -16.63
C MET A 1 19.23 -3.98 -15.20
N VAL A 2 19.21 -2.93 -14.39
CA VAL A 2 18.65 -2.98 -13.04
C VAL A 2 17.15 -3.24 -13.19
N ASN A 3 16.69 -4.39 -12.73
CA ASN A 3 15.28 -4.77 -12.81
C ASN A 3 14.53 -3.87 -11.83
N LYS A 4 13.73 -2.94 -12.33
CA LYS A 4 12.99 -1.99 -11.51
C LYS A 4 11.94 -2.74 -10.70
N ALA A 5 11.86 -2.49 -9.40
CA ALA A 5 10.87 -3.10 -8.51
C ALA A 5 9.44 -3.03 -9.10
N LYS A 6 8.70 -4.12 -9.02
CA LYS A 6 7.27 -4.14 -9.37
C LYS A 6 6.46 -3.81 -8.13
N ILE A 7 5.89 -2.61 -8.10
CA ILE A 7 5.14 -2.08 -6.97
C ILE A 7 3.65 -2.25 -7.26
N ILE A 8 2.99 -3.09 -6.48
CA ILE A 8 1.57 -3.43 -6.58
C ILE A 8 0.86 -2.78 -5.40
N THR A 9 0.00 -1.81 -5.67
CA THR A 9 -0.79 -1.14 -4.65
C THR A 9 -2.24 -1.57 -4.75
N VAL A 10 -2.80 -1.98 -3.63
CA VAL A 10 -4.22 -2.35 -3.51
C VAL A 10 -4.98 -1.22 -2.84
N ALA A 11 -6.02 -0.73 -3.51
CA ALA A 11 -6.93 0.29 -3.00
C ALA A 11 -8.38 -0.09 -3.31
N GLY A 12 -9.35 0.58 -2.71
CA GLY A 12 -10.75 0.29 -2.99
C GLY A 12 -11.67 0.54 -1.82
N LYS A 13 -12.95 0.23 -2.00
CA LYS A 13 -14.01 0.42 -1.01
C LYS A 13 -13.67 -0.27 0.33
N GLY A 14 -14.08 0.34 1.44
CA GLY A 14 -13.97 -0.29 2.77
C GLY A 14 -14.73 -1.62 2.85
N GLY A 15 -14.16 -2.61 3.55
CA GLY A 15 -14.80 -3.89 3.83
C GLY A 15 -14.92 -4.88 2.66
N VAL A 16 -14.33 -4.61 1.50
CA VAL A 16 -14.40 -5.51 0.32
C VAL A 16 -13.34 -6.62 0.31
N GLY A 17 -12.44 -6.65 1.30
CA GLY A 17 -11.40 -7.69 1.43
C GLY A 17 -10.06 -7.31 0.79
N LYS A 18 -9.69 -6.02 0.77
CA LYS A 18 -8.38 -5.55 0.28
C LYS A 18 -7.23 -6.29 0.94
N THR A 19 -7.16 -6.25 2.26
CA THR A 19 -6.14 -6.90 3.09
C THR A 19 -6.01 -8.40 2.79
N SER A 20 -7.15 -9.11 2.67
CA SER A 20 -7.14 -10.54 2.32
C SER A 20 -6.58 -10.79 0.92
N ILE A 21 -6.86 -9.89 -0.02
CA ILE A 21 -6.32 -9.98 -1.40
C ILE A 21 -4.83 -9.63 -1.38
N CYS A 22 -4.39 -8.61 -0.63
CA CYS A 22 -2.97 -8.31 -0.43
C CYS A 22 -2.22 -9.52 0.13
N ALA A 23 -2.70 -10.11 1.21
CA ALA A 23 -2.10 -11.30 1.81
C ALA A 23 -2.03 -12.47 0.80
N SER A 24 -3.08 -12.66 -0.01
CA SER A 24 -3.09 -13.68 -1.07
C SER A 24 -2.05 -13.38 -2.15
N ILE A 25 -1.89 -12.12 -2.56
CA ILE A 25 -0.87 -11.72 -3.55
C ILE A 25 0.53 -11.99 -3.00
N VAL A 26 0.82 -11.62 -1.74
CA VAL A 26 2.13 -11.88 -1.10
C VAL A 26 2.42 -13.38 -1.09
N ARG A 27 1.48 -14.22 -0.63
CA ARG A 27 1.64 -15.68 -0.60
C ARG A 27 1.87 -16.27 -1.97
N LEU A 28 1.11 -15.86 -2.98
CA LEU A 28 1.27 -16.30 -4.36
C LEU A 28 2.62 -15.89 -4.95
N LEU A 29 3.13 -14.71 -4.62
CA LEU A 29 4.44 -14.26 -5.07
C LEU A 29 5.56 -15.09 -4.43
N VAL A 30 5.48 -15.35 -3.12
CA VAL A 30 6.43 -16.21 -2.39
C VAL A 30 6.46 -17.63 -2.98
N GLU A 31 5.28 -18.21 -3.22
CA GLU A 31 5.16 -19.56 -3.78
C GLU A 31 5.69 -19.64 -5.22
N LYS A 32 5.33 -18.67 -6.05
CA LYS A 32 5.64 -18.70 -7.48
C LYS A 32 7.06 -18.22 -7.81
N TYR A 33 7.62 -17.37 -6.96
CA TYR A 33 8.93 -16.73 -7.19
C TYR A 33 9.81 -16.81 -5.94
N PRO A 34 10.24 -18.03 -5.51
CA PRO A 34 10.98 -18.23 -4.26
C PRO A 34 12.34 -17.54 -4.22
N ASP A 35 12.94 -17.27 -5.39
CA ASP A 35 14.25 -16.59 -5.50
C ASP A 35 14.13 -15.06 -5.55
N LYS A 36 12.90 -14.51 -5.45
CA LYS A 36 12.65 -13.08 -5.53
C LYS A 36 12.49 -12.44 -4.15
N LYS A 37 13.03 -11.24 -4.01
CA LYS A 37 12.87 -10.43 -2.81
C LYS A 37 11.51 -9.75 -2.85
N ILE A 38 10.67 -10.04 -1.87
CA ILE A 38 9.29 -9.54 -1.76
C ILE A 38 9.18 -8.69 -0.50
N LEU A 39 8.61 -7.49 -0.63
CA LEU A 39 8.27 -6.61 0.48
C LEU A 39 6.75 -6.44 0.55
N ALA A 40 6.17 -6.69 1.71
CA ALA A 40 4.79 -6.35 2.02
C ALA A 40 4.75 -5.08 2.89
N ILE A 41 3.98 -4.08 2.49
CA ILE A 41 3.81 -2.83 3.24
C ILE A 41 2.34 -2.72 3.66
N ASP A 42 2.11 -2.62 4.97
CA ASP A 42 0.80 -2.31 5.53
C ASP A 42 0.66 -0.80 5.74
N ALA A 43 -0.12 -0.16 4.87
CA ALA A 43 -0.38 1.28 4.94
C ALA A 43 -1.76 1.60 5.56
N ASP A 44 -2.49 0.58 6.03
CA ASP A 44 -3.75 0.76 6.76
C ASP A 44 -3.44 1.00 8.27
N PRO A 45 -3.97 2.07 8.88
CA PRO A 45 -3.82 2.32 10.32
C PRO A 45 -4.28 1.18 11.23
N ALA A 46 -5.14 0.29 10.75
CA ALA A 46 -5.61 -0.88 11.49
C ALA A 46 -4.62 -2.04 11.53
N VAL A 47 -3.50 -1.94 10.76
CA VAL A 47 -2.42 -2.95 10.69
C VAL A 47 -2.96 -4.38 10.45
N GLY A 48 -3.96 -4.48 9.58
CA GLY A 48 -4.67 -5.75 9.34
C GLY A 48 -3.88 -6.77 8.52
N LEU A 49 -2.93 -6.31 7.69
CA LEU A 49 -2.13 -7.17 6.83
C LEU A 49 -1.14 -8.01 7.65
N SER A 50 -0.61 -7.45 8.74
CA SER A 50 0.27 -8.20 9.66
C SER A 50 -0.45 -9.42 10.24
N VAL A 51 -1.68 -9.25 10.71
CA VAL A 51 -2.53 -10.34 11.23
C VAL A 51 -2.80 -11.37 10.14
N ALA A 52 -3.14 -10.94 8.92
CA ALA A 52 -3.45 -11.84 7.81
C ALA A 52 -2.23 -12.67 7.33
N LEU A 53 -1.02 -12.14 7.52
CA LEU A 53 0.25 -12.81 7.18
C LEU A 53 0.92 -13.51 8.35
N GLY A 54 0.44 -13.30 9.59
CA GLY A 54 1.02 -13.88 10.81
C GLY A 54 2.33 -13.19 11.22
N VAL A 55 2.44 -11.88 11.01
CA VAL A 55 3.63 -11.08 11.33
C VAL A 55 3.45 -10.39 12.68
N ASP A 56 4.43 -10.52 13.58
CA ASP A 56 4.49 -9.77 14.83
C ASP A 56 5.24 -8.45 14.63
N VAL A 57 4.49 -7.34 14.60
CA VAL A 57 5.02 -5.99 14.38
C VAL A 57 5.36 -5.35 15.72
N LYS A 58 6.63 -5.06 15.95
CA LYS A 58 7.13 -4.41 17.18
C LYS A 58 7.35 -2.92 17.02
N LEU A 59 7.66 -2.46 15.82
CA LEU A 59 7.98 -1.07 15.51
C LEU A 59 7.33 -0.70 14.17
N THR A 60 6.67 0.45 14.12
CA THR A 60 6.09 1.00 12.89
C THR A 60 6.87 2.22 12.42
N LEU A 61 6.65 2.63 11.18
CA LEU A 61 7.25 3.89 10.70
C LEU A 61 6.68 5.11 11.43
N ASP A 62 5.45 5.03 11.90
CA ASP A 62 4.85 6.13 12.66
C ASP A 62 5.48 6.28 14.05
N ASP A 63 5.90 5.18 14.70
CA ASP A 63 6.67 5.23 15.95
C ASP A 63 8.01 5.94 15.75
N ILE A 64 8.70 5.65 14.64
CA ILE A 64 9.95 6.35 14.28
C ILE A 64 9.68 7.84 14.02
N ARG A 65 8.62 8.16 13.29
CA ARG A 65 8.20 9.53 13.03
C ARG A 65 7.92 10.29 14.32
N MET A 66 7.15 9.67 15.24
CA MET A 66 6.79 10.28 16.51
C MET A 66 8.02 10.60 17.35
N SER A 67 9.00 9.71 17.45
CA SER A 67 10.22 9.98 18.20
C SER A 67 10.98 11.21 17.68
N ILE A 68 10.98 11.47 16.37
CA ILE A 68 11.60 12.66 15.77
C ILE A 68 10.76 13.91 16.08
N VAL A 69 9.43 13.81 15.97
CA VAL A 69 8.51 14.92 16.20
C VAL A 69 8.55 15.38 17.66
N ASP A 70 8.51 14.44 18.60
CA ASP A 70 8.55 14.72 20.04
C ASP A 70 9.84 15.48 20.41
N SER A 71 11.00 15.10 19.85
CA SER A 71 12.25 15.84 20.08
C SER A 71 12.21 17.25 19.50
N VAL A 72 11.53 17.47 18.36
CA VAL A 72 11.33 18.82 17.80
C VAL A 72 10.43 19.67 18.69
N GLU A 73 9.32 19.10 19.16
CA GLU A 73 8.36 19.81 20.02
C GLU A 73 8.93 20.17 21.39
N ASN A 74 9.82 19.33 21.93
CA ASN A 74 10.54 19.59 23.17
C ASN A 74 11.69 20.60 23.00
N GLY A 75 11.94 21.11 21.80
CA GLY A 75 13.02 22.06 21.50
C GLY A 75 14.40 21.42 21.36
N GLU A 76 14.51 20.10 21.33
CA GLU A 76 15.72 19.30 21.21
C GLU A 76 16.15 19.20 19.74
N THR A 77 16.40 20.35 19.09
CA THR A 77 16.67 20.43 17.64
C THR A 77 17.86 19.58 17.22
N ARG A 78 18.90 19.46 18.05
CA ARG A 78 20.08 18.64 17.75
C ARG A 78 19.73 17.16 17.74
N GLU A 79 19.00 16.68 18.75
CA GLU A 79 18.53 15.30 18.86
C GLU A 79 17.59 14.95 17.72
N ALA A 80 16.65 15.85 17.37
CA ALA A 80 15.77 15.67 16.22
C ALA A 80 16.55 15.51 14.89
N LEU A 81 17.65 16.25 14.69
CA LEU A 81 18.50 16.11 13.52
C LEU A 81 19.29 14.79 13.52
N GLU A 82 19.77 14.35 14.68
CA GLU A 82 20.44 13.05 14.86
C GLU A 82 19.45 11.92 14.53
N LEU A 83 18.26 11.92 15.13
CA LEU A 83 17.19 10.94 14.85
C LEU A 83 16.78 10.93 13.37
N LEU A 84 16.70 12.09 12.72
CA LEU A 84 16.38 12.17 11.30
C LEU A 84 17.51 11.57 10.44
N SER A 85 18.77 11.80 10.81
CA SER A 85 19.93 11.20 10.11
C SER A 85 19.99 9.68 10.28
N GLU A 86 19.54 9.17 11.43
CA GLU A 86 19.45 7.75 11.76
C GLU A 86 18.19 7.07 11.24
N ALA A 87 17.15 7.82 10.87
CA ALA A 87 15.86 7.28 10.46
C ALA A 87 15.97 6.22 9.35
N ARG A 88 16.96 6.38 8.45
CA ARG A 88 17.26 5.39 7.42
C ARG A 88 17.64 4.03 8.00
N PHE A 89 18.42 4.00 9.08
CA PHE A 89 18.81 2.76 9.76
C PHE A 89 17.64 2.23 10.59
N ARG A 90 16.92 3.11 11.29
CA ARG A 90 15.75 2.74 12.12
C ARG A 90 14.61 2.14 11.30
N ILE A 91 14.46 2.50 10.03
CA ILE A 91 13.50 1.85 9.13
C ILE A 91 13.87 0.38 8.89
N PHE A 92 15.16 0.01 8.87
CA PHE A 92 15.55 -1.40 8.83
C PHE A 92 15.20 -2.14 10.12
N ASP A 93 15.21 -1.46 11.28
CA ASP A 93 14.78 -2.04 12.56
C ASP A 93 13.26 -2.30 12.58
N ALA A 94 12.48 -1.51 11.85
CA ALA A 94 11.04 -1.70 11.66
C ALA A 94 10.70 -2.78 10.63
N LEU A 95 11.69 -3.25 9.86
CA LEU A 95 11.50 -4.31 8.87
C LEU A 95 11.47 -5.67 9.55
N VAL A 96 10.37 -6.39 9.41
CA VAL A 96 10.23 -7.76 9.93
C VAL A 96 10.54 -8.75 8.82
N GLU A 97 11.59 -9.57 9.00
CA GLU A 97 11.93 -10.64 8.07
C GLU A 97 11.07 -11.89 8.33
N MET A 98 10.43 -12.37 7.27
CA MET A 98 9.59 -13.56 7.27
C MET A 98 10.10 -14.58 6.24
N PRO A 99 9.75 -15.87 6.35
CA PRO A 99 10.09 -16.85 5.32
C PRO A 99 9.55 -16.44 3.94
N GLY A 100 10.45 -16.02 3.04
CA GLY A 100 10.15 -15.66 1.66
C GLY A 100 9.70 -14.20 1.42
N PHE A 101 9.51 -13.38 2.45
CA PHE A 101 9.21 -11.95 2.28
C PHE A 101 9.66 -11.13 3.49
N ALA A 102 9.80 -9.83 3.29
CA ALA A 102 9.94 -8.85 4.37
C ALA A 102 8.63 -8.07 4.54
N PHE A 103 8.38 -7.59 5.75
CA PHE A 103 7.17 -6.84 6.09
C PHE A 103 7.50 -5.50 6.75
N LEU A 104 6.74 -4.46 6.42
CA LEU A 104 6.86 -3.13 6.98
C LEU A 104 5.47 -2.56 7.30
N ALA A 105 5.24 -2.12 8.54
CA ALA A 105 4.03 -1.41 8.93
C ALA A 105 4.24 0.09 8.94
N ILE A 106 3.32 0.84 8.34
CA ILE A 106 3.33 2.31 8.40
C ILE A 106 2.85 2.81 9.77
N GLY A 107 1.82 2.18 10.32
CA GLY A 107 1.24 2.55 11.60
C GLY A 107 0.15 3.63 11.51
N ARG A 108 -0.34 4.06 12.67
CA ARG A 108 -1.44 5.01 12.82
C ARG A 108 -0.92 6.39 13.16
N PRO A 109 -1.25 7.44 12.42
CA PRO A 109 -0.90 8.80 12.82
C PRO A 109 -1.77 9.21 14.02
N GLU A 110 -1.15 9.38 15.15
CA GLU A 110 -1.86 9.81 16.37
C GLU A 110 -1.87 11.34 16.56
N SER A 111 -1.05 12.09 15.80
CA SER A 111 -0.95 13.55 15.96
C SER A 111 -1.41 14.33 14.73
N SER A 112 -2.09 15.45 14.97
CA SER A 112 -2.61 16.38 13.97
C SER A 112 -1.58 17.41 13.46
N GLY A 113 -0.27 17.21 13.68
CA GLY A 113 0.78 18.12 13.24
C GLY A 113 1.16 17.93 11.75
N CYS A 114 1.36 19.05 11.04
CA CYS A 114 1.86 19.02 9.66
C CYS A 114 3.39 18.94 9.64
N TYR A 115 3.98 17.79 9.91
CA TYR A 115 5.43 17.57 9.83
C TYR A 115 5.83 17.13 8.42
N CYS A 116 5.52 17.98 7.43
CA CYS A 116 5.68 17.66 6.00
C CYS A 116 7.12 17.24 5.63
N LYS A 117 8.14 17.85 6.28
CA LYS A 117 9.55 17.50 6.02
C LYS A 117 9.89 16.09 6.48
N VAL A 118 9.46 15.70 7.69
CA VAL A 118 9.69 14.35 8.23
C VAL A 118 8.97 13.31 7.38
N ASN A 119 7.70 13.56 7.04
CA ASN A 119 6.92 12.67 6.17
C ASN A 119 7.56 12.50 4.77
N SER A 120 8.04 13.59 4.17
CA SER A 120 8.71 13.54 2.86
C SER A 120 10.01 12.73 2.92
N TYR A 121 10.79 12.90 3.98
CA TYR A 121 12.03 12.14 4.18
C TYR A 121 11.74 10.64 4.36
N LEU A 122 10.79 10.27 5.21
CA LEU A 122 10.43 8.86 5.42
C LEU A 122 9.91 8.22 4.12
N LYS A 123 9.11 8.95 3.33
CA LYS A 123 8.64 8.48 2.02
C LYS A 123 9.80 8.23 1.06
N GLU A 124 10.80 9.11 1.05
CA GLU A 124 12.01 8.91 0.23
C GLU A 124 12.76 7.64 0.65
N VAL A 125 12.95 7.42 1.95
CA VAL A 125 13.61 6.22 2.47
C VAL A 125 12.83 4.95 2.16
N ILE A 126 11.49 4.97 2.25
CA ILE A 126 10.64 3.84 1.80
C ILE A 126 10.87 3.58 0.30
N GLY A 127 10.95 4.62 -0.51
CA GLY A 127 11.23 4.49 -1.95
C GLY A 127 12.59 3.84 -2.23
N LEU A 128 13.62 4.23 -1.48
CA LEU A 128 14.95 3.62 -1.58
C LEU A 128 14.94 2.16 -1.14
N LEU A 129 14.27 1.85 -0.02
CA LEU A 129 14.11 0.48 0.47
C LEU A 129 13.39 -0.40 -0.56
N ALA A 130 12.30 0.10 -1.12
CA ALA A 130 11.51 -0.62 -2.12
C ALA A 130 12.32 -1.01 -3.37
N ASN A 131 13.29 -0.18 -3.77
CA ASN A 131 14.18 -0.48 -4.89
C ASN A 131 15.14 -1.66 -4.63
N SER A 132 15.28 -2.09 -3.38
CA SER A 132 16.08 -3.27 -3.00
C SER A 132 15.31 -4.59 -3.14
N PHE A 133 14.02 -4.52 -3.50
CA PHE A 133 13.12 -5.66 -3.69
C PHE A 133 12.71 -5.82 -5.16
N ASP A 134 12.38 -7.05 -5.55
CA ASP A 134 11.82 -7.34 -6.89
C ASP A 134 10.33 -7.03 -6.97
N TYR A 135 9.59 -7.30 -5.87
CA TYR A 135 8.17 -7.05 -5.72
C TYR A 135 7.88 -6.31 -4.42
N VAL A 136 7.01 -5.31 -4.50
CA VAL A 136 6.48 -4.61 -3.33
C VAL A 136 4.96 -4.67 -3.41
N VAL A 137 4.30 -5.15 -2.35
CA VAL A 137 2.83 -5.20 -2.25
C VAL A 137 2.40 -4.26 -1.14
N ILE A 138 1.55 -3.27 -1.48
CA ILE A 138 1.08 -2.24 -0.55
C ILE A 138 -0.40 -2.43 -0.29
N ASP A 139 -0.77 -2.73 0.96
CA ASP A 139 -2.16 -2.70 1.41
C ASP A 139 -2.56 -1.27 1.76
N GLY A 140 -3.36 -0.65 0.91
CA GLY A 140 -3.86 0.69 1.10
C GLY A 140 -5.17 0.72 1.90
N GLU A 141 -5.35 1.77 2.68
CA GLU A 141 -6.63 2.11 3.28
C GLU A 141 -7.71 2.33 2.20
N ALA A 142 -8.93 2.70 2.59
CA ALA A 142 -10.06 2.91 1.67
C ALA A 142 -9.81 3.98 0.58
N GLY A 143 -8.77 4.83 0.70
CA GLY A 143 -8.39 5.87 -0.25
C GLY A 143 -6.95 5.74 -0.74
N ILE A 144 -6.67 6.37 -1.89
CA ILE A 144 -5.33 6.41 -2.50
C ILE A 144 -4.45 7.52 -1.89
N GLU A 145 -5.05 8.52 -1.26
CA GLU A 145 -4.37 9.71 -0.73
C GLU A 145 -3.35 9.37 0.34
N GLN A 146 -3.64 8.37 1.20
CA GLN A 146 -2.73 7.95 2.25
C GLN A 146 -1.46 7.30 1.67
N ILE A 147 -1.61 6.55 0.58
CA ILE A 147 -0.47 5.94 -0.12
C ILE A 147 0.43 7.03 -0.70
N GLN A 148 -0.15 8.01 -1.40
CA GLN A 148 0.59 9.13 -1.97
C GLN A 148 1.29 9.97 -0.89
N ARG A 149 0.61 10.24 0.23
CA ARG A 149 1.15 11.08 1.30
C ARG A 149 2.26 10.40 2.11
N ARG A 150 2.21 9.07 2.28
CA ARG A 150 3.01 8.35 3.27
C ARG A 150 3.94 7.30 2.71
N VAL A 151 3.61 6.73 1.54
CA VAL A 151 4.34 5.57 1.04
C VAL A 151 5.07 5.91 -0.24
N MET A 152 4.36 6.22 -1.33
CA MET A 152 4.95 6.41 -2.65
C MET A 152 4.15 7.34 -3.53
N GLU A 153 4.85 8.04 -4.45
CA GLU A 153 4.25 8.86 -5.51
C GLU A 153 4.07 8.09 -6.81
N LYS A 154 4.81 6.99 -6.98
CA LYS A 154 4.78 6.17 -8.20
C LYS A 154 4.69 4.70 -7.85
N VAL A 155 3.74 4.02 -8.49
CA VAL A 155 3.56 2.56 -8.42
C VAL A 155 3.57 1.98 -9.83
N THR A 156 3.83 0.68 -9.98
CA THR A 156 3.76 0.03 -11.30
C THR A 156 2.37 -0.50 -11.60
N HIS A 157 1.68 -0.99 -10.57
CA HIS A 157 0.35 -1.58 -10.69
C HIS A 157 -0.57 -1.04 -9.61
N LEU A 158 -1.66 -0.41 -10.01
CA LEU A 158 -2.77 -0.02 -9.14
C LEU A 158 -3.89 -1.04 -9.28
N LEU A 159 -4.21 -1.75 -8.19
CA LEU A 159 -5.26 -2.77 -8.14
C LEU A 159 -6.43 -2.27 -7.31
N LEU A 160 -7.54 -2.00 -7.96
CA LEU A 160 -8.76 -1.50 -7.33
C LEU A 160 -9.69 -2.67 -6.96
N ILE A 161 -10.08 -2.74 -5.68
CA ILE A 161 -10.95 -3.82 -5.18
C ILE A 161 -12.33 -3.27 -4.87
N THR A 162 -13.36 -3.96 -5.35
CA THR A 162 -14.76 -3.60 -5.12
C THR A 162 -15.63 -4.84 -4.90
N ASP A 163 -16.88 -4.62 -4.58
CA ASP A 163 -17.96 -5.61 -4.58
C ASP A 163 -18.94 -5.39 -5.76
N GLN A 164 -19.92 -6.27 -5.90
CA GLN A 164 -20.94 -6.21 -6.97
C GLN A 164 -21.97 -5.09 -6.81
N SER A 165 -21.91 -4.25 -5.76
CA SER A 165 -22.88 -3.19 -5.49
C SER A 165 -22.74 -2.00 -6.44
N LYS A 166 -23.83 -1.26 -6.68
CA LYS A 166 -23.77 0.03 -7.40
C LYS A 166 -22.84 1.01 -6.72
N LYS A 167 -22.89 1.06 -5.36
CA LYS A 167 -22.03 1.91 -4.55
C LYS A 167 -20.54 1.53 -4.72
N GLY A 168 -20.26 0.20 -4.81
CA GLY A 168 -18.91 -0.28 -5.08
C GLY A 168 -18.36 0.22 -6.41
N ALA A 169 -19.15 0.13 -7.49
CA ALA A 169 -18.73 0.64 -8.81
C ALA A 169 -18.52 2.16 -8.82
N GLN A 170 -19.36 2.92 -8.13
CA GLN A 170 -19.21 4.38 -8.03
C GLN A 170 -17.95 4.76 -7.24
N VAL A 171 -17.68 4.10 -6.11
CA VAL A 171 -16.47 4.33 -5.30
C VAL A 171 -15.20 4.06 -6.12
N ILE A 172 -15.18 2.99 -6.91
CA ILE A 172 -14.02 2.67 -7.77
C ILE A 172 -13.78 3.77 -8.82
N SER A 173 -14.85 4.31 -9.42
CA SER A 173 -14.70 5.45 -10.36
C SER A 173 -14.06 6.64 -9.66
N THR A 174 -14.58 7.03 -8.50
CA THR A 174 -14.03 8.16 -7.72
C THR A 174 -12.57 7.91 -7.32
N ILE A 175 -12.23 6.70 -6.83
CA ILE A 175 -10.84 6.38 -6.45
C ILE A 175 -9.92 6.45 -7.67
N LYS A 176 -10.40 6.01 -8.85
CA LYS A 176 -9.61 6.13 -10.08
C LYS A 176 -9.36 7.58 -10.45
N ASP A 177 -10.39 8.43 -10.42
CA ASP A 177 -10.26 9.85 -10.76
C ASP A 177 -9.23 10.53 -9.84
N VAL A 178 -9.31 10.27 -8.53
CA VAL A 178 -8.33 10.75 -7.54
C VAL A 178 -6.93 10.16 -7.77
N ALA A 179 -6.83 8.88 -8.16
CA ALA A 179 -5.56 8.24 -8.44
C ALA A 179 -4.87 8.83 -9.68
N ASP A 180 -5.64 9.16 -10.71
CA ASP A 180 -5.12 9.81 -11.93
C ASP A 180 -4.48 11.18 -11.64
N GLU A 181 -4.95 11.87 -10.60
CA GLU A 181 -4.41 13.17 -10.17
C GLU A 181 -3.21 13.05 -9.21
N LEU A 182 -3.21 12.04 -8.34
CA LEU A 182 -2.30 11.98 -7.20
C LEU A 182 -1.13 11.00 -7.35
N ILE A 183 -1.28 9.92 -8.11
CA ILE A 183 -0.29 8.84 -8.21
C ILE A 183 0.03 8.50 -9.65
N ALA A 184 1.33 8.43 -9.99
CA ALA A 184 1.77 7.86 -11.24
C ALA A 184 1.71 6.33 -11.18
N TYR A 185 1.02 5.68 -12.13
CA TYR A 185 0.99 4.23 -12.27
C TYR A 185 1.15 3.79 -13.74
N ASP A 186 1.78 2.61 -13.95
CA ASP A 186 1.99 2.09 -15.30
C ASP A 186 0.77 1.27 -15.78
N ARG A 187 0.10 0.57 -14.85
CA ARG A 187 -1.08 -0.28 -15.11
C ARG A 187 -2.11 -0.15 -14.02
N ILE A 188 -3.38 -0.23 -14.41
CA ILE A 188 -4.51 -0.30 -13.48
C ILE A 188 -5.34 -1.55 -13.75
N GLY A 189 -5.81 -2.19 -12.68
CA GLY A 189 -6.73 -3.34 -12.74
C GLY A 189 -7.83 -3.22 -11.70
N CYS A 190 -8.92 -3.95 -11.92
CA CYS A 190 -10.03 -4.01 -10.97
C CYS A 190 -10.39 -5.47 -10.65
N ILE A 191 -10.48 -5.78 -9.36
CA ILE A 191 -11.01 -7.06 -8.86
C ILE A 191 -12.36 -6.81 -8.23
N VAL A 192 -13.37 -7.56 -8.68
CA VAL A 192 -14.70 -7.59 -8.06
C VAL A 192 -14.76 -8.79 -7.15
N ASN A 193 -14.71 -8.54 -5.84
CA ASN A 193 -14.77 -9.56 -4.82
C ASN A 193 -16.23 -9.83 -4.37
N ARG A 194 -16.48 -10.95 -3.68
CA ARG A 194 -17.80 -11.34 -3.14
C ARG A 194 -18.89 -11.42 -4.21
N MET A 195 -18.57 -11.94 -5.39
CA MET A 195 -19.55 -12.15 -6.45
C MET A 195 -20.35 -13.42 -6.22
N GLY A 196 -21.68 -13.29 -6.06
CA GLY A 196 -22.60 -14.42 -6.11
C GLY A 196 -22.75 -14.98 -7.53
N ASN A 197 -23.08 -16.28 -7.65
CA ASN A 197 -23.10 -17.01 -8.93
C ASN A 197 -24.06 -16.43 -10.01
N THR A 198 -25.07 -15.68 -9.61
CA THR A 198 -26.12 -15.13 -10.51
C THR A 198 -25.78 -13.78 -11.14
N CYS A 199 -24.70 -13.11 -10.74
CA CYS A 199 -24.48 -11.69 -11.08
C CYS A 199 -23.37 -11.39 -12.10
N ARG A 200 -22.59 -12.40 -12.55
CA ARG A 200 -21.42 -12.21 -13.42
C ARG A 200 -21.71 -11.38 -14.68
N LYS A 201 -22.73 -11.72 -15.44
CA LYS A 201 -23.03 -11.05 -16.73
C LYS A 201 -23.53 -9.61 -16.57
N ARG A 202 -24.37 -9.34 -15.58
CA ARG A 202 -25.02 -8.03 -15.39
C ARG A 202 -24.08 -6.98 -14.80
N PHE A 203 -23.14 -7.39 -13.97
CA PHE A 203 -22.12 -6.50 -13.39
C PHE A 203 -21.05 -6.13 -14.42
N CYS A 204 -20.58 -7.07 -15.23
CA CYS A 204 -19.63 -6.82 -16.32
C CYS A 204 -20.16 -5.79 -17.32
N LEU A 205 -21.47 -5.82 -17.65
CA LEU A 205 -22.10 -4.81 -18.51
C LEU A 205 -22.14 -3.41 -17.86
N LYS A 206 -22.39 -3.34 -16.53
CA LYS A 206 -22.39 -2.06 -15.80
C LYS A 206 -21.00 -1.44 -15.68
N MET A 207 -19.97 -2.25 -15.38
CA MET A 207 -18.60 -1.76 -15.31
C MET A 207 -18.12 -1.24 -16.66
N LYS A 208 -18.48 -1.87 -17.77
CA LYS A 208 -18.18 -1.37 -19.12
C LYS A 208 -18.73 0.04 -19.36
N ASN A 209 -19.86 0.39 -18.78
CA ASN A 209 -20.51 1.69 -18.96
C ASN A 209 -19.99 2.76 -17.98
N THR A 210 -19.52 2.36 -16.79
CA THR A 210 -19.10 3.29 -15.73
C THR A 210 -17.59 3.51 -15.68
N ALA A 211 -16.79 2.54 -16.15
CA ALA A 211 -15.34 2.58 -16.07
C ALA A 211 -14.70 2.07 -17.37
N ARG A 212 -15.10 2.63 -18.52
CA ARG A 212 -14.62 2.24 -19.87
C ARG A 212 -13.09 2.19 -19.98
N SER A 213 -12.37 3.03 -19.26
CA SER A 213 -10.90 3.13 -19.31
C SER A 213 -10.17 2.07 -18.45
N ILE A 214 -10.86 1.36 -17.55
CA ILE A 214 -10.26 0.35 -16.66
C ILE A 214 -10.44 -1.07 -17.21
N TRP A 215 -11.38 -1.26 -18.14
CA TRP A 215 -11.82 -2.59 -18.55
C TRP A 215 -11.12 -3.07 -19.83
N THR A 216 -10.07 -3.87 -19.68
CA THR A 216 -9.71 -4.90 -20.67
C THR A 216 -10.13 -6.27 -20.10
N PRO A 217 -10.96 -7.06 -20.83
CA PRO A 217 -11.41 -8.34 -20.31
C PRO A 217 -10.30 -9.40 -20.45
N SER A 218 -9.39 -9.42 -19.49
CA SER A 218 -8.56 -10.61 -19.24
C SER A 218 -9.28 -11.42 -18.15
N VAL A 219 -10.11 -12.34 -18.58
CA VAL A 219 -10.74 -13.33 -17.71
C VAL A 219 -9.63 -14.24 -17.19
N ILE A 220 -9.30 -14.10 -15.90
CA ILE A 220 -8.59 -15.16 -15.19
C ILE A 220 -9.62 -16.30 -15.03
N ARG A 221 -9.39 -17.41 -15.75
CA ARG A 221 -10.11 -18.67 -15.57
C ARG A 221 -9.57 -19.39 -14.35
#